data_4bcbbf1e1a456a65683b7bf1674acaa0
#
_entry.id   4bcbbf1e1a456a65683b7bf1674acaa0
#
_cell.length_a   1.000
_cell.length_b   1.000
_cell.length_c   1.000
_cell.angle_alpha   90.00
_cell.angle_beta   90.00
_cell.angle_gamma   90.00
#
_symmetry.space_group_name_H-M   'P 1'
#
loop_
_entity.id
_entity.type
_entity.pdbx_description
1 polymer ?
#
loop_
_entity_poly.entity_id
_entity_poly.type
_entity_poly.pdbx_seq_one_letter_code
_entity_poly.pdbx_strand_id
1 'polypeptide(L)'
;MPCSSARAAQASSCLTAGRRTSTTRHRVYAREGRPSIPPERLVRASTLQILYSIRSEGLLCEQLDYNLLFRWFVGLSIDEPIWDHSSFTKDRDRLIEAKIARKLLRRVVRKAGKAQLLSNGHFSLDGTLIESWAAVKSMRRRDGKDGPPGPGRNPWVNWHGEKRTNETHVSPTDPESKLFRKGQNQGAKLYYMGHVLMDHREGLAVDVEVSEANGYAEREAALAMLDRHPWQKQRTVAADKGQ
;
A
#
# COMPACT_ATOMS: atom_id res chain seq x y z
N MET A 1 11.90 38.15 17.95
CA MET A 1 11.12 36.93 17.59
C MET A 1 11.92 36.15 16.55
N PRO A 2 12.69 35.10 16.86
CA PRO A 2 13.35 34.25 15.86
C PRO A 2 12.47 33.04 15.59
N CYS A 3 11.96 32.93 14.37
CA CYS A 3 11.00 31.97 13.89
C CYS A 3 11.68 30.76 13.24
N SER A 4 11.29 29.59 13.66
CA SER A 4 10.94 28.35 12.90
C SER A 4 11.91 27.69 11.91
N SER A 5 13.18 28.03 11.76
CA SER A 5 14.12 27.33 10.85
C SER A 5 14.70 26.01 11.42
N ALA A 6 14.60 25.80 12.72
CA ALA A 6 15.20 24.64 13.40
C ALA A 6 14.44 23.31 13.22
N ARG A 7 13.12 23.34 12.94
CA ARG A 7 12.33 22.11 12.80
C ARG A 7 12.51 21.38 11.46
N ALA A 8 12.81 22.10 10.40
CA ALA A 8 13.05 21.48 9.08
C ALA A 8 14.41 20.75 9.04
N ALA A 9 15.42 21.27 9.71
CA ALA A 9 16.74 20.64 9.77
C ALA A 9 16.74 19.32 10.57
N GLN A 10 15.91 19.20 11.64
CA GLN A 10 15.80 17.98 12.43
C GLN A 10 15.11 16.83 11.69
N ALA A 11 14.16 17.11 10.79
CA ALA A 11 13.54 16.08 9.97
C ALA A 11 14.52 15.46 8.95
N SER A 12 15.45 16.26 8.42
CA SER A 12 16.48 15.79 7.49
C SER A 12 17.51 14.88 8.17
N SER A 13 17.92 15.16 9.40
CA SER A 13 18.92 14.36 10.13
C SER A 13 18.39 12.95 10.52
N CYS A 14 17.09 12.80 10.62
CA CYS A 14 16.47 11.52 10.98
C CYS A 14 16.52 10.49 9.84
N LEU A 15 16.66 10.93 8.57
CA LEU A 15 16.78 10.08 7.40
C LEU A 15 18.25 9.76 7.03
N THR A 16 19.21 10.54 7.52
CA THR A 16 20.63 10.37 7.18
C THR A 16 21.43 9.47 8.15
N ALA A 17 20.86 9.10 9.30
CA ALA A 17 21.51 8.23 10.29
C ALA A 17 21.40 6.73 9.93
N GLY A 18 21.88 6.33 8.75
CA GLY A 18 21.76 4.97 8.25
C GLY A 18 23.01 4.38 7.61
N ARG A 19 24.18 4.46 8.26
CA ARG A 19 25.37 3.68 7.83
C ARG A 19 25.29 2.17 8.19
N ARG A 20 24.09 1.56 8.11
CA ARG A 20 23.93 0.11 8.24
C ARG A 20 23.03 -0.46 7.14
N THR A 21 23.26 -0.08 5.89
CA THR A 21 22.42 -0.50 4.76
C THR A 21 22.99 -1.69 3.98
N SER A 22 24.20 -2.17 4.29
CA SER A 22 24.82 -3.25 3.51
C SER A 22 24.07 -4.57 3.57
N THR A 23 23.51 -4.93 4.74
CA THR A 23 22.86 -6.24 4.94
C THR A 23 21.51 -6.37 4.22
N THR A 24 20.75 -5.28 4.09
CA THR A 24 19.46 -5.29 3.38
C THR A 24 19.66 -5.28 1.87
N ARG A 25 20.69 -4.58 1.40
CA ARG A 25 21.05 -4.51 -0.03
C ARG A 25 21.37 -5.89 -0.60
N HIS A 26 22.18 -6.70 0.10
CA HIS A 26 22.57 -8.04 -0.35
C HIS A 26 21.45 -9.08 -0.37
N ARG A 27 20.34 -8.84 0.34
CA ARG A 27 19.20 -9.76 0.35
C ARG A 27 18.21 -9.55 -0.80
N VAL A 28 18.15 -8.34 -1.36
CA VAL A 28 17.15 -7.95 -2.35
C VAL A 28 17.73 -7.92 -3.77
N TYR A 29 19.03 -7.66 -3.91
CA TYR A 29 19.69 -7.50 -5.20
C TYR A 29 20.75 -8.56 -5.43
N ALA A 30 20.92 -8.96 -6.70
CA ALA A 30 22.01 -9.83 -7.11
C ALA A 30 23.36 -9.15 -6.87
N ARG A 31 24.39 -9.95 -6.62
CA ARG A 31 25.77 -9.45 -6.40
C ARG A 31 26.46 -9.03 -7.69
N GLU A 32 26.03 -9.59 -8.81
CA GLU A 32 26.61 -9.37 -10.14
C GLU A 32 25.54 -8.80 -11.08
N GLY A 33 25.96 -7.97 -12.04
CA GLY A 33 25.11 -7.38 -13.05
C GLY A 33 25.10 -5.84 -13.00
N ARG A 34 24.21 -5.22 -13.79
CA ARG A 34 24.04 -3.76 -13.84
C ARG A 34 23.69 -3.21 -12.46
N PRO A 35 24.29 -2.10 -12.02
CA PRO A 35 23.96 -1.46 -10.75
C PRO A 35 22.47 -1.16 -10.64
N SER A 36 21.81 -1.72 -9.62
CA SER A 36 20.41 -1.47 -9.34
C SER A 36 20.22 -0.15 -8.57
N ILE A 37 19.02 0.42 -8.66
CA ILE A 37 18.66 1.63 -7.91
C ILE A 37 18.75 1.33 -6.40
N PRO A 38 19.45 2.16 -5.61
CA PRO A 38 19.52 1.96 -4.16
C PRO A 38 18.14 1.90 -3.52
N PRO A 39 17.86 0.96 -2.59
CA PRO A 39 16.56 0.81 -1.95
C PRO A 39 16.03 2.09 -1.28
N GLU A 40 16.93 2.88 -0.71
CA GLU A 40 16.58 4.14 -0.07
C GLU A 40 16.01 5.15 -1.07
N ARG A 41 16.60 5.23 -2.25
CA ARG A 41 16.13 6.11 -3.32
C ARG A 41 14.80 5.65 -3.88
N LEU A 42 14.62 4.34 -4.05
CA LEU A 42 13.33 3.75 -4.47
C LEU A 42 12.21 4.06 -3.49
N VAL A 43 12.45 3.87 -2.18
CA VAL A 43 11.45 4.18 -1.14
C VAL A 43 11.10 5.67 -1.15
N ARG A 44 12.08 6.56 -1.24
CA ARG A 44 11.84 8.00 -1.31
C ARG A 44 11.07 8.39 -2.57
N ALA A 45 11.46 7.87 -3.74
CA ALA A 45 10.76 8.13 -4.99
C ALA A 45 9.31 7.60 -4.96
N SER A 46 9.08 6.40 -4.44
CA SER A 46 7.72 5.87 -4.23
C SER A 46 6.91 6.71 -3.24
N THR A 47 7.54 7.27 -2.21
CA THR A 47 6.88 8.19 -1.27
C THR A 47 6.44 9.48 -1.97
N LEU A 48 7.27 10.05 -2.84
CA LEU A 48 6.90 11.21 -3.67
C LEU A 48 5.71 10.86 -4.58
N GLN A 49 5.73 9.70 -5.21
CA GLN A 49 4.66 9.25 -6.08
C GLN A 49 3.31 9.25 -5.37
N ILE A 50 3.28 8.76 -4.12
CA ILE A 50 2.06 8.73 -3.29
C ILE A 50 1.67 10.14 -2.83
N LEU A 51 2.60 10.91 -2.26
CA LEU A 51 2.32 12.22 -1.67
C LEU A 51 1.85 13.26 -2.71
N TYR A 52 2.39 13.19 -3.92
CA TYR A 52 2.05 14.11 -5.01
C TYR A 52 1.06 13.51 -6.01
N SER A 53 0.50 12.33 -5.71
CA SER A 53 -0.48 11.64 -6.58
C SER A 53 0.00 11.48 -8.02
N ILE A 54 1.28 11.16 -8.22
CA ILE A 54 1.89 10.99 -9.53
C ILE A 54 1.40 9.67 -10.13
N ARG A 55 0.65 9.74 -11.21
CA ARG A 55 -0.11 8.60 -11.75
C ARG A 55 0.73 7.48 -12.35
N SER A 56 1.89 7.80 -12.91
CA SER A 56 2.73 6.80 -13.58
C SER A 56 4.20 6.92 -13.17
N GLU A 57 4.93 5.83 -13.32
CA GLU A 57 6.36 5.77 -13.06
C GLU A 57 7.16 6.55 -14.11
N GLY A 58 6.67 6.58 -15.35
CA GLY A 58 7.24 7.44 -16.39
C GLY A 58 7.16 8.92 -16.00
N LEU A 59 5.99 9.39 -15.56
CA LEU A 59 5.81 10.76 -15.07
C LEU A 59 6.66 11.04 -13.82
N LEU A 60 6.83 10.05 -12.92
CA LEU A 60 7.73 10.21 -11.79
C LEU A 60 9.18 10.41 -12.22
N CYS A 61 9.66 9.59 -13.16
CA CYS A 61 11.02 9.74 -13.71
C CYS A 61 11.22 11.08 -14.40
N GLU A 62 10.25 11.52 -15.18
CA GLU A 62 10.24 12.84 -15.81
C GLU A 62 10.29 13.97 -14.77
N GLN A 63 9.46 13.90 -13.72
CA GLN A 63 9.48 14.86 -12.61
C GLN A 63 10.85 14.88 -11.90
N LEU A 64 11.45 13.72 -11.71
CA LEU A 64 12.78 13.63 -11.11
C LEU A 64 13.88 14.21 -12.00
N ASP A 65 13.66 14.32 -13.30
CA ASP A 65 14.64 14.88 -14.23
C ASP A 65 14.78 16.40 -14.09
N TYR A 66 13.69 17.11 -13.95
CA TYR A 66 13.71 18.57 -13.90
C TYR A 66 13.38 19.21 -12.54
N ASN A 67 12.77 18.47 -11.60
CA ASN A 67 12.41 19.01 -10.30
C ASN A 67 13.53 18.85 -9.28
N LEU A 68 14.27 19.91 -9.02
CA LEU A 68 15.40 19.92 -8.09
C LEU A 68 15.02 19.54 -6.66
N LEU A 69 13.81 19.90 -6.20
CA LEU A 69 13.33 19.51 -4.87
C LEU A 69 13.13 18.00 -4.76
N PHE A 70 12.57 17.38 -5.80
CA PHE A 70 12.38 15.93 -5.85
C PHE A 70 13.73 15.21 -5.92
N ARG A 71 14.67 15.71 -6.74
CA ARG A 71 16.04 15.18 -6.80
C ARG A 71 16.72 15.21 -5.44
N TRP A 72 16.67 16.37 -4.79
CA TRP A 72 17.21 16.52 -3.43
C TRP A 72 16.58 15.56 -2.42
N PHE A 73 15.26 15.44 -2.42
CA PHE A 73 14.55 14.53 -1.50
C PHE A 73 14.93 13.07 -1.73
N VAL A 74 15.06 12.65 -2.98
CA VAL A 74 15.46 11.28 -3.33
C VAL A 74 16.95 11.04 -3.07
N GLY A 75 17.76 12.09 -3.04
CA GLY A 75 19.21 12.01 -2.84
C GLY A 75 19.95 11.82 -4.16
N LEU A 76 19.47 12.46 -5.23
CA LEU A 76 20.11 12.51 -6.54
C LEU A 76 20.88 13.82 -6.67
N SER A 77 22.09 13.75 -7.27
CA SER A 77 22.85 14.95 -7.64
C SER A 77 22.20 15.64 -8.85
N ILE A 78 22.49 16.93 -9.04
CA ILE A 78 21.93 17.70 -10.16
C ILE A 78 22.31 17.07 -11.51
N ASP A 79 23.55 16.63 -11.64
CA ASP A 79 24.09 16.04 -12.88
C ASP A 79 23.91 14.53 -12.99
N GLU A 80 23.33 13.87 -11.98
CA GLU A 80 23.14 12.41 -11.98
C GLU A 80 21.99 12.02 -12.93
N PRO A 81 22.20 11.12 -13.90
CA PRO A 81 21.15 10.70 -14.82
C PRO A 81 20.05 9.96 -14.05
N ILE A 82 18.80 10.18 -14.47
CA ILE A 82 17.66 9.45 -13.90
C ILE A 82 17.60 8.05 -14.51
N TRP A 83 17.16 7.11 -13.70
CA TRP A 83 16.90 5.74 -14.13
C TRP A 83 15.66 5.66 -15.04
N ASP A 84 15.67 4.65 -15.87
CA ASP A 84 14.51 4.33 -16.71
C ASP A 84 13.33 3.80 -15.87
N HIS A 85 12.10 4.12 -16.29
CA HIS A 85 10.87 3.71 -15.60
C HIS A 85 10.73 2.19 -15.47
N SER A 86 11.16 1.41 -16.49
CA SER A 86 11.11 -0.06 -16.43
C SER A 86 12.06 -0.65 -15.38
N SER A 87 13.22 -0.02 -15.18
CA SER A 87 14.16 -0.37 -14.12
C SER A 87 13.57 -0.04 -12.74
N PHE A 88 12.91 1.12 -12.63
CA PHE A 88 12.23 1.51 -11.40
C PHE A 88 11.13 0.52 -11.03
N THR A 89 10.27 0.13 -11.97
CA THR A 89 9.19 -0.85 -11.78
C THR A 89 9.74 -2.17 -11.24
N LYS A 90 10.73 -2.76 -11.93
CA LYS A 90 11.33 -4.04 -11.53
C LYS A 90 11.94 -4.00 -10.14
N ASP A 91 12.67 -2.93 -9.83
CA ASP A 91 13.29 -2.79 -8.52
C ASP A 91 12.28 -2.49 -7.41
N ARG A 92 11.19 -1.76 -7.71
CA ARG A 92 10.06 -1.56 -6.80
C ARG A 92 9.36 -2.88 -6.46
N ASP A 93 9.09 -3.72 -7.45
CA ASP A 93 8.43 -5.01 -7.25
C ASP A 93 9.26 -5.91 -6.33
N ARG A 94 10.58 -5.93 -6.50
CA ARG A 94 11.49 -6.62 -5.56
C ARG A 94 11.39 -6.08 -4.13
N LEU A 95 11.20 -4.76 -3.93
CA LEU A 95 10.99 -4.19 -2.60
C LEU A 95 9.66 -4.62 -1.99
N ILE A 96 8.60 -4.72 -2.81
CA ILE A 96 7.28 -5.20 -2.40
C ILE A 96 7.39 -6.66 -1.96
N GLU A 97 7.97 -7.53 -2.76
CA GLU A 97 8.21 -8.94 -2.44
C GLU A 97 9.01 -9.12 -1.14
N ALA A 98 10.03 -8.29 -0.92
CA ALA A 98 10.82 -8.28 0.30
C ALA A 98 10.11 -7.68 1.53
N LYS A 99 8.85 -7.26 1.38
CA LYS A 99 8.00 -6.65 2.43
C LYS A 99 8.67 -5.44 3.12
N ILE A 100 9.38 -4.62 2.33
CA ILE A 100 10.16 -3.49 2.85
C ILE A 100 9.25 -2.42 3.44
N ALA A 101 8.08 -2.16 2.84
CA ALA A 101 7.11 -1.20 3.36
C ALA A 101 6.66 -1.56 4.79
N ARG A 102 6.33 -2.82 5.05
CA ARG A 102 5.96 -3.29 6.41
C ARG A 102 7.12 -3.17 7.40
N LYS A 103 8.36 -3.44 6.96
CA LYS A 103 9.56 -3.25 7.79
C LYS A 103 9.79 -1.77 8.13
N LEU A 104 9.54 -0.89 7.16
CA LEU A 104 9.63 0.56 7.35
C LEU A 104 8.59 1.04 8.37
N LEU A 105 7.32 0.69 8.20
CA LEU A 105 6.25 1.01 9.15
C LEU A 105 6.63 0.57 10.57
N ARG A 106 7.04 -0.67 10.77
CA ARG A 106 7.48 -1.18 12.06
C ARG A 106 8.65 -0.39 12.68
N ARG A 107 9.57 0.12 11.85
CA ARG A 107 10.66 0.98 12.33
C ARG A 107 10.16 2.35 12.77
N VAL A 108 9.24 2.94 12.01
CA VAL A 108 8.63 4.25 12.35
C VAL A 108 7.85 4.12 13.65
N VAL A 109 6.98 3.13 13.78
CA VAL A 109 6.20 2.85 15.01
C VAL A 109 7.12 2.64 16.21
N ARG A 110 8.22 1.88 16.05
CA ARG A 110 9.20 1.69 17.13
C ARG A 110 9.88 3.00 17.53
N LYS A 111 10.20 3.89 16.58
CA LYS A 111 10.75 5.22 16.89
C LYS A 111 9.72 6.10 17.60
N ALA A 112 8.47 6.08 17.14
CA ALA A 112 7.37 6.81 17.78
C ALA A 112 7.15 6.34 19.22
N GLY A 113 7.19 5.03 19.48
CA GLY A 113 7.11 4.48 20.83
C GLY A 113 8.26 4.92 21.73
N LYS A 114 9.50 4.95 21.22
CA LYS A 114 10.66 5.47 21.98
C LYS A 114 10.57 6.96 22.26
N ALA A 115 9.94 7.71 21.38
CA ALA A 115 9.69 9.15 21.54
C ALA A 115 8.43 9.45 22.37
N GLN A 116 7.79 8.42 22.94
CA GLN A 116 6.55 8.54 23.74
C GLN A 116 5.37 9.18 23.01
N LEU A 117 5.35 9.06 21.68
CA LEU A 117 4.26 9.57 20.83
C LEU A 117 3.07 8.60 20.71
N LEU A 118 3.15 7.41 21.30
CA LEU A 118 2.07 6.42 21.32
C LEU A 118 1.40 6.37 22.69
N SER A 119 0.06 6.34 22.70
CA SER A 119 -0.72 6.31 23.95
C SER A 119 -0.67 4.95 24.65
N ASN A 120 -0.45 3.88 23.89
CA ASN A 120 -0.48 2.49 24.36
C ASN A 120 -1.82 2.03 24.99
N GLY A 121 -2.86 2.85 24.95
CA GLY A 121 -4.13 2.55 25.62
C GLY A 121 -5.38 2.66 24.74
N HIS A 122 -5.40 3.61 23.81
CA HIS A 122 -6.59 3.92 23.03
C HIS A 122 -6.26 3.87 21.54
N PHE A 123 -7.00 3.05 20.82
CA PHE A 123 -6.83 2.84 19.38
C PHE A 123 -8.15 3.06 18.65
N SER A 124 -8.06 3.47 17.40
CA SER A 124 -9.16 3.45 16.44
C SER A 124 -8.80 2.54 15.28
N LEU A 125 -9.78 1.77 14.85
CA LEU A 125 -9.69 0.97 13.65
C LEU A 125 -10.62 1.55 12.60
N ASP A 126 -10.12 1.72 11.40
CA ASP A 126 -10.91 2.14 10.25
C ASP A 126 -10.66 1.20 9.06
N GLY A 127 -11.75 0.78 8.42
CA GLY A 127 -11.75 -0.07 7.25
C GLY A 127 -12.09 0.73 5.99
N THR A 128 -11.26 0.65 4.95
CA THR A 128 -11.54 1.30 3.67
C THR A 128 -11.55 0.28 2.52
N LEU A 129 -12.47 0.48 1.58
CA LEU A 129 -12.55 -0.34 0.38
C LEU A 129 -11.52 0.15 -0.65
N ILE A 130 -10.66 -0.76 -1.09
CA ILE A 130 -9.65 -0.52 -2.13
C ILE A 130 -10.14 -1.22 -3.40
N GLU A 131 -10.45 -0.43 -4.44
CA GLU A 131 -10.93 -0.96 -5.71
C GLU A 131 -9.79 -1.69 -6.45
N SER A 132 -10.06 -2.93 -6.87
CA SER A 132 -9.15 -3.70 -7.70
C SER A 132 -9.09 -3.13 -9.12
N TRP A 133 -7.95 -3.27 -9.79
CA TRP A 133 -7.81 -2.95 -11.22
C TRP A 133 -8.58 -3.90 -12.12
N ALA A 134 -8.96 -5.08 -11.61
CA ALA A 134 -9.72 -6.06 -12.37
C ALA A 134 -11.17 -5.58 -12.57
N ALA A 135 -11.64 -5.65 -13.79
CA ALA A 135 -13.01 -5.29 -14.12
C ALA A 135 -13.96 -6.45 -13.80
N VAL A 136 -15.17 -6.14 -13.30
CA VAL A 136 -16.23 -7.14 -13.08
C VAL A 136 -16.55 -7.92 -14.39
N LYS A 137 -16.36 -7.29 -15.54
CA LYS A 137 -16.55 -7.94 -16.86
C LYS A 137 -15.57 -9.08 -17.13
N SER A 138 -14.38 -9.06 -16.52
CA SER A 138 -13.37 -10.11 -16.68
C SER A 138 -13.62 -11.34 -15.81
N MET A 139 -14.60 -11.30 -14.90
CA MET A 139 -14.92 -12.44 -14.05
C MET A 139 -15.39 -13.64 -14.88
N ARG A 140 -14.85 -14.81 -14.54
CA ARG A 140 -15.18 -16.11 -15.16
C ARG A 140 -15.79 -17.06 -14.14
N ARG A 141 -16.55 -18.01 -14.62
CA ARG A 141 -17.11 -19.05 -13.76
C ARG A 141 -16.00 -19.95 -13.19
N ARG A 142 -16.14 -20.32 -11.94
CA ARG A 142 -15.18 -21.22 -11.25
C ARG A 142 -15.24 -22.65 -11.78
N ASP A 143 -16.39 -23.07 -12.34
CA ASP A 143 -16.60 -24.41 -12.90
C ASP A 143 -16.03 -24.55 -14.33
N GLY A 144 -15.44 -23.51 -14.89
CA GLY A 144 -14.87 -23.51 -16.24
C GLY A 144 -15.90 -23.65 -17.38
N LYS A 145 -17.18 -23.63 -17.07
CA LYS A 145 -18.28 -23.73 -18.04
C LYS A 145 -18.68 -22.36 -18.58
N ASP A 146 -17.70 -21.49 -18.84
CA ASP A 146 -17.97 -20.29 -19.62
C ASP A 146 -18.39 -20.74 -21.04
N GLY A 147 -19.63 -20.47 -21.41
CA GLY A 147 -20.10 -20.73 -22.76
C GLY A 147 -19.24 -19.99 -23.79
N PRO A 148 -19.23 -20.43 -25.06
CA PRO A 148 -18.51 -19.74 -26.11
C PRO A 148 -18.98 -18.27 -26.16
N PRO A 149 -18.06 -17.31 -26.41
CA PRO A 149 -18.42 -15.90 -26.51
C PRO A 149 -19.52 -15.74 -27.57
N GLY A 150 -20.67 -15.26 -27.11
CA GLY A 150 -21.81 -15.03 -28.04
C GLY A 150 -21.42 -14.01 -29.11
N PRO A 151 -22.10 -14.04 -30.29
CA PRO A 151 -21.83 -13.15 -31.41
C PRO A 151 -22.31 -11.72 -31.11
N GLY A 152 -21.67 -11.01 -30.23
CA GLY A 152 -22.06 -9.67 -29.85
C GLY A 152 -20.88 -8.76 -29.53
N ARG A 153 -21.13 -7.46 -29.55
CA ARG A 153 -20.15 -6.41 -29.24
C ARG A 153 -19.48 -6.55 -27.86
N ASN A 154 -20.06 -7.40 -26.99
CA ASN A 154 -19.60 -7.65 -25.63
C ASN A 154 -19.82 -9.13 -25.27
N PRO A 155 -19.02 -10.06 -25.79
CA PRO A 155 -19.21 -11.52 -25.65
C PRO A 155 -19.18 -12.03 -24.19
N TRP A 156 -18.77 -11.20 -23.26
CA TRP A 156 -18.64 -11.53 -21.83
C TRP A 156 -19.81 -11.04 -20.96
N VAL A 157 -20.76 -10.32 -21.54
CA VAL A 157 -21.97 -9.92 -20.82
C VAL A 157 -23.05 -10.95 -21.14
N ASN A 158 -23.38 -11.78 -20.16
CA ASN A 158 -24.54 -12.64 -20.30
C ASN A 158 -25.80 -11.78 -20.23
N TRP A 159 -26.43 -11.54 -21.38
CA TRP A 159 -27.68 -10.77 -21.52
C TRP A 159 -28.86 -11.39 -20.78
N HIS A 160 -28.76 -12.66 -20.42
CA HIS A 160 -29.81 -13.43 -19.74
C HIS A 160 -29.73 -13.30 -18.20
N GLY A 161 -28.97 -12.35 -17.67
CA GLY A 161 -29.07 -11.94 -16.27
C GLY A 161 -28.48 -12.90 -15.27
N GLU A 162 -27.50 -13.72 -15.65
CA GLU A 162 -26.79 -14.55 -14.68
C GLU A 162 -26.11 -13.66 -13.65
N LYS A 163 -26.59 -13.74 -12.40
CA LYS A 163 -26.07 -12.95 -11.28
C LYS A 163 -24.68 -13.47 -10.92
N ARG A 164 -23.67 -12.67 -11.14
CA ARG A 164 -22.29 -12.97 -10.72
C ARG A 164 -22.18 -12.84 -9.22
N THR A 165 -21.68 -13.88 -8.56
CA THR A 165 -21.41 -13.90 -7.12
C THR A 165 -19.97 -14.36 -6.88
N ASN A 166 -19.43 -14.12 -5.71
CA ASN A 166 -18.09 -14.58 -5.31
C ASN A 166 -17.98 -16.11 -5.24
N GLU A 167 -19.10 -16.79 -5.09
CA GLU A 167 -19.17 -18.25 -5.02
C GLU A 167 -19.05 -18.87 -6.44
N THR A 168 -19.72 -18.26 -7.40
CA THR A 168 -19.82 -18.79 -8.75
C THR A 168 -18.76 -18.28 -9.70
N HIS A 169 -18.22 -17.07 -9.47
CA HIS A 169 -17.29 -16.40 -10.34
C HIS A 169 -16.01 -15.93 -9.61
N VAL A 170 -14.93 -15.86 -10.37
CA VAL A 170 -13.63 -15.34 -9.90
C VAL A 170 -13.01 -14.48 -11.00
N SER A 171 -12.24 -13.47 -10.62
CA SER A 171 -11.46 -12.70 -11.58
C SER A 171 -10.16 -13.47 -11.94
N PRO A 172 -9.90 -13.80 -13.20
CA PRO A 172 -8.63 -14.41 -13.57
C PRO A 172 -7.45 -13.45 -13.48
N THR A 173 -7.71 -12.16 -13.58
CA THR A 173 -6.67 -11.12 -13.46
C THR A 173 -6.26 -10.88 -12.01
N ASP A 174 -7.21 -11.00 -11.07
CA ASP A 174 -7.02 -10.72 -9.66
C ASP A 174 -7.92 -11.64 -8.82
N PRO A 175 -7.48 -12.89 -8.57
CA PRO A 175 -8.31 -13.93 -7.94
C PRO A 175 -8.69 -13.65 -6.48
N GLU A 176 -7.88 -12.85 -5.78
CA GLU A 176 -8.10 -12.50 -4.38
C GLU A 176 -9.12 -11.37 -4.20
N SER A 177 -9.38 -10.57 -5.25
CA SER A 177 -10.39 -9.53 -5.19
C SER A 177 -11.80 -10.10 -5.14
N LYS A 178 -12.67 -9.49 -4.32
CA LYS A 178 -14.05 -9.95 -4.12
C LYS A 178 -15.05 -8.91 -4.59
N LEU A 179 -16.15 -9.42 -5.14
CA LEU A 179 -17.28 -8.60 -5.53
C LEU A 179 -17.97 -8.08 -4.26
N PHE A 180 -17.95 -6.78 -4.07
CA PHE A 180 -18.52 -6.12 -2.90
C PHE A 180 -19.28 -4.85 -3.30
N ARG A 181 -20.25 -4.45 -2.48
CA ARG A 181 -21.05 -3.22 -2.66
C ARG A 181 -20.78 -2.28 -1.51
N LYS A 182 -20.44 -1.05 -1.80
CA LYS A 182 -20.28 -0.01 -0.80
C LYS A 182 -21.62 0.46 -0.19
N GLY A 183 -22.74 0.24 -0.89
CA GLY A 183 -24.06 0.62 -0.43
C GLY A 183 -25.15 0.00 -1.32
N GLN A 184 -26.42 0.05 -0.86
CA GLN A 184 -27.54 -0.60 -1.54
C GLN A 184 -27.79 -0.08 -2.96
N ASN A 185 -27.49 1.20 -3.22
CA ASN A 185 -27.74 1.84 -4.52
C ASN A 185 -26.48 1.89 -5.42
N GLN A 186 -25.38 1.26 -5.03
CA GLN A 186 -24.16 1.23 -5.83
C GLN A 186 -23.97 -0.12 -6.50
N GLY A 187 -23.44 -0.09 -7.73
CA GLY A 187 -23.04 -1.30 -8.44
C GLY A 187 -21.95 -2.05 -7.68
N ALA A 188 -22.00 -3.37 -7.70
CA ALA A 188 -20.94 -4.19 -7.14
C ALA A 188 -19.67 -4.06 -7.99
N LYS A 189 -18.53 -3.88 -7.34
CA LYS A 189 -17.21 -3.86 -7.96
C LYS A 189 -16.28 -4.83 -7.23
N LEU A 190 -15.12 -5.09 -7.81
CA LEU A 190 -14.09 -5.91 -7.18
C LEU A 190 -13.27 -5.07 -6.21
N TYR A 191 -13.26 -5.48 -4.94
CA TYR A 191 -12.59 -4.77 -3.86
C TYR A 191 -11.72 -5.68 -3.00
N TYR A 192 -10.74 -5.05 -2.40
CA TYR A 192 -10.08 -5.45 -1.17
C TYR A 192 -10.57 -4.56 -0.03
N MET A 193 -10.35 -4.98 1.19
CA MET A 193 -10.56 -4.14 2.37
C MET A 193 -9.23 -3.86 3.04
N GLY A 194 -8.87 -2.58 3.11
CA GLY A 194 -7.70 -2.11 3.82
C GLY A 194 -8.08 -1.66 5.22
N HIS A 195 -7.36 -2.13 6.23
CA HIS A 195 -7.60 -1.81 7.63
C HIS A 195 -6.39 -1.09 8.19
N VAL A 196 -6.64 0.00 8.92
CA VAL A 196 -5.60 0.78 9.58
C VAL A 196 -5.90 0.85 11.06
N LEU A 197 -4.97 0.36 11.88
CA LEU A 197 -5.00 0.54 13.31
C LEU A 197 -4.23 1.81 13.66
N MET A 198 -4.90 2.79 14.24
CA MET A 198 -4.35 4.09 14.59
C MET A 198 -4.31 4.27 16.10
N ASP A 199 -3.23 4.86 16.60
CA ASP A 199 -3.17 5.38 17.97
C ASP A 199 -4.02 6.65 18.05
N HIS A 200 -4.93 6.72 19.02
CA HIS A 200 -5.89 7.82 19.13
C HIS A 200 -5.25 9.14 19.58
N ARG A 201 -4.14 9.09 20.30
CA ARG A 201 -3.51 10.27 20.87
C ARG A 201 -2.93 11.21 19.81
N GLU A 202 -2.13 10.65 18.91
CA GLU A 202 -1.38 11.43 17.92
C GLU A 202 -1.83 11.08 16.47
N GLY A 203 -2.83 10.22 16.31
CA GLY A 203 -3.30 9.81 14.99
C GLY A 203 -2.27 9.01 14.17
N LEU A 204 -1.33 8.33 14.82
CA LEU A 204 -0.29 7.57 14.14
C LEU A 204 -0.78 6.18 13.76
N ALA A 205 -0.61 5.80 12.49
CA ALA A 205 -0.84 4.43 12.05
C ALA A 205 0.17 3.47 12.71
N VAL A 206 -0.35 2.50 13.48
CA VAL A 206 0.44 1.51 14.22
C VAL A 206 0.58 0.23 13.43
N ASP A 207 -0.50 -0.23 12.81
CA ASP A 207 -0.50 -1.41 11.94
C ASP A 207 -1.44 -1.23 10.76
N VAL A 208 -1.19 -1.97 9.70
CA VAL A 208 -1.99 -1.97 8.47
C VAL A 208 -2.16 -3.42 8.00
N GLU A 209 -3.38 -3.78 7.64
CA GLU A 209 -3.72 -5.08 7.05
C GLU A 209 -4.56 -4.89 5.80
N VAL A 210 -4.41 -5.79 4.84
CA VAL A 210 -5.28 -5.87 3.68
C VAL A 210 -5.89 -7.26 3.65
N SER A 211 -7.21 -7.33 3.54
CA SER A 211 -7.97 -8.58 3.51
C SER A 211 -8.91 -8.63 2.31
N GLU A 212 -9.48 -9.79 2.06
CA GLU A 212 -10.58 -9.93 1.11
C GLU A 212 -11.79 -9.12 1.61
N ALA A 213 -12.49 -8.44 0.70
CA ALA A 213 -13.67 -7.67 1.06
C ALA A 213 -14.84 -8.61 1.40
N ASN A 214 -15.21 -8.66 2.67
CA ASN A 214 -16.38 -9.37 3.18
C ASN A 214 -17.02 -8.60 4.35
N GLY A 215 -18.19 -8.99 4.80
CA GLY A 215 -18.90 -8.32 5.89
C GLY A 215 -18.29 -8.48 7.30
N TYR A 216 -17.31 -9.35 7.46
CA TYR A 216 -16.65 -9.66 8.74
C TYR A 216 -15.17 -9.27 8.76
N ALA A 217 -14.61 -8.89 7.63
CA ALA A 217 -13.20 -8.64 7.43
C ALA A 217 -12.61 -7.60 8.40
N GLU A 218 -13.38 -6.56 8.73
CA GLU A 218 -12.93 -5.52 9.66
C GLU A 218 -12.72 -6.07 11.07
N ARG A 219 -13.66 -6.91 11.54
CA ARG A 219 -13.57 -7.53 12.87
C ARG A 219 -12.42 -8.52 12.95
N GLU A 220 -12.26 -9.36 11.94
CA GLU A 220 -11.17 -10.33 11.86
C GLU A 220 -9.81 -9.65 11.80
N ALA A 221 -9.67 -8.62 10.97
CA ALA A 221 -8.46 -7.83 10.87
C ALA A 221 -8.14 -7.09 12.18
N ALA A 222 -9.17 -6.56 12.88
CA ALA A 222 -9.01 -5.92 14.18
C ALA A 222 -8.36 -6.87 15.18
N LEU A 223 -8.93 -8.05 15.34
CA LEU A 223 -8.41 -9.07 16.26
C LEU A 223 -6.97 -9.46 15.88
N ALA A 224 -6.72 -9.75 14.61
CA ALA A 224 -5.40 -10.13 14.13
C ALA A 224 -4.34 -9.04 14.33
N MET A 225 -4.70 -7.76 14.14
CA MET A 225 -3.77 -6.64 14.38
C MET A 225 -3.51 -6.41 15.86
N LEU A 226 -4.54 -6.57 16.72
CA LEU A 226 -4.38 -6.44 18.17
C LEU A 226 -3.52 -7.55 18.75
N ASP A 227 -3.66 -8.78 18.29
CA ASP A 227 -2.88 -9.93 18.74
C ASP A 227 -1.40 -9.82 18.35
N ARG A 228 -1.10 -9.18 17.22
CA ARG A 228 0.30 -8.95 16.78
C ARG A 228 1.08 -8.00 17.66
N HIS A 229 0.40 -7.18 18.44
CA HIS A 229 1.04 -6.20 19.32
C HIS A 229 0.90 -6.64 20.78
N PRO A 230 1.95 -7.15 21.44
CA PRO A 230 1.91 -7.56 22.84
C PRO A 230 1.92 -6.31 23.75
N TRP A 231 0.76 -5.71 23.89
CA TRP A 231 0.54 -4.56 24.76
C TRP A 231 0.22 -5.02 26.18
N GLN A 232 0.80 -4.37 27.15
CA GLN A 232 0.82 -4.90 28.51
C GLN A 232 -0.45 -4.68 29.35
N LYS A 233 -1.53 -4.04 28.88
CA LYS A 233 -2.73 -3.75 29.72
C LYS A 233 -4.00 -3.58 28.91
N GLN A 234 -5.13 -3.37 29.62
CA GLN A 234 -6.45 -3.09 29.07
C GLN A 234 -6.39 -1.99 27.98
N ARG A 235 -7.02 -2.24 26.85
CA ARG A 235 -7.04 -1.35 25.70
C ARG A 235 -8.47 -1.02 25.35
N THR A 236 -8.66 0.15 24.85
CA THR A 236 -9.92 0.57 24.24
C THR A 236 -9.71 0.66 22.72
N VAL A 237 -10.57 0.01 21.98
CA VAL A 237 -10.58 0.08 20.52
C VAL A 237 -11.92 0.65 20.09
N ALA A 238 -11.87 1.76 19.40
CA ALA A 238 -13.02 2.32 18.70
C ALA A 238 -13.03 1.76 17.28
N ALA A 239 -14.09 1.08 16.91
CA ALA A 239 -14.36 0.61 15.56
C ALA A 239 -15.73 1.11 15.13
N ASP A 240 -15.93 1.27 13.84
CA ASP A 240 -17.24 1.63 13.30
C ASP A 240 -18.23 0.49 13.56
N LYS A 241 -19.47 0.86 13.88
CA LYS A 241 -20.52 -0.12 14.09
C LYS A 241 -20.91 -0.68 12.73
N GLY A 242 -20.40 -1.86 12.40
CA GLY A 242 -20.73 -2.53 11.15
C GLY A 242 -22.25 -2.61 10.98
N GLN A 243 -22.71 -2.15 9.82
CA GLN A 243 -24.10 -2.24 9.39
C GLN A 243 -24.46 -3.70 9.06
#